data_b1c979658adfd83501cc9c9042f6a06e
#
_entry.id   b1c979658adfd83501cc9c9042f6a06e
#
_cell.length_a   1.000
_cell.length_b   1.000
_cell.length_c   1.000
_cell.angle_alpha   90.00
_cell.angle_beta   90.00
_cell.angle_gamma   90.00
#
_symmetry.space_group_name_H-M   'P 1'
#
loop_
_entity.id
_entity.type
_entity.pdbx_description
1 polymer ?
#
loop_
_entity_poly.entity_id
_entity_poly.type
_entity_poly.pdbx_seq_one_letter_code
_entity_poly.pdbx_strand_id
1 'polypeptide(L)'
;MKAIDLFAGAGGFSTGAVQAGCEVLWAANHWPAAIAAHSANHPDTVHLCQDLHQADWTKVPAHDLLLGSPSCQGFSRARGTHQPRHDVARSTAWAVVSAVECHRPPVALVENVPEFQKWALFPAWSAAMQALGYSVS
;
A
#
# COMPACT_ATOMS: atom_id res chain seq x y z
N MET A 1 -6.80 5.58 -16.09
CA MET A 1 -5.58 5.75 -15.26
C MET A 1 -4.99 4.36 -15.01
N LYS A 2 -3.67 4.25 -15.09
CA LYS A 2 -2.93 3.03 -14.75
C LYS A 2 -2.66 3.02 -13.25
N ALA A 3 -2.95 1.92 -12.57
CA ALA A 3 -2.82 1.78 -11.13
C ALA A 3 -1.90 0.62 -10.73
N ILE A 4 -1.29 0.73 -9.56
CA ILE A 4 -0.67 -0.39 -8.85
C ILE A 4 -1.29 -0.51 -7.45
N ASP A 5 -1.28 -1.72 -6.87
CA ASP A 5 -1.88 -2.00 -5.56
C ASP A 5 -0.85 -2.64 -4.61
N LEU A 6 -0.48 -1.90 -3.58
CA LEU A 6 0.46 -2.32 -2.54
C LEU A 6 -0.29 -2.86 -1.33
N PHE A 7 0.14 -4.00 -0.82
CA PHE A 7 -0.54 -4.72 0.26
C PHE A 7 -1.96 -5.16 -0.15
N ALA A 8 -2.10 -5.55 -1.41
CA ALA A 8 -3.36 -5.67 -2.15
C ALA A 8 -4.40 -6.64 -1.56
N GLY A 9 -4.04 -7.49 -0.60
CA GLY A 9 -4.97 -8.44 0.02
C GLY A 9 -5.68 -9.31 -1.03
N ALA A 10 -6.99 -9.45 -0.89
CA ALA A 10 -7.83 -10.18 -1.86
C ALA A 10 -8.28 -9.32 -3.05
N GLY A 11 -7.89 -8.04 -3.12
CA GLY A 11 -8.16 -7.16 -4.26
C GLY A 11 -9.35 -6.22 -4.10
N GLY A 12 -9.80 -5.93 -2.88
CA GLY A 12 -10.93 -5.00 -2.67
C GLY A 12 -10.64 -3.61 -3.22
N PHE A 13 -9.44 -3.07 -2.98
CA PHE A 13 -9.05 -1.76 -3.48
C PHE A 13 -8.88 -1.76 -5.00
N SER A 14 -8.22 -2.79 -5.54
CA SER A 14 -8.13 -3.02 -6.99
C SER A 14 -9.50 -3.11 -7.65
N THR A 15 -10.48 -3.80 -7.05
CA THR A 15 -11.85 -3.90 -7.55
C THR A 15 -12.51 -2.52 -7.63
N GLY A 16 -12.36 -1.71 -6.57
CA GLY A 16 -12.86 -0.33 -6.58
C GLY A 16 -12.22 0.53 -7.68
N ALA A 17 -10.91 0.39 -7.89
CA ALA A 17 -10.21 1.11 -8.96
C ALA A 17 -10.69 0.69 -10.36
N VAL A 18 -10.88 -0.61 -10.60
CA VAL A 18 -11.42 -1.13 -11.87
C VAL A 18 -12.85 -0.59 -12.11
N GLN A 19 -13.71 -0.59 -11.10
CA GLN A 19 -15.05 -0.02 -11.19
C GLN A 19 -15.04 1.48 -11.49
N ALA A 20 -13.99 2.19 -11.04
CA ALA A 20 -13.77 3.61 -11.36
C ALA A 20 -13.12 3.84 -12.74
N GLY A 21 -12.89 2.78 -13.55
CA GLY A 21 -12.31 2.86 -14.89
C GLY A 21 -10.78 2.89 -14.90
N CYS A 22 -10.12 2.47 -13.83
CA CYS A 22 -8.66 2.31 -13.81
C CYS A 22 -8.26 0.91 -14.31
N GLU A 23 -7.06 0.82 -14.87
CA GLU A 23 -6.38 -0.42 -15.21
C GLU A 23 -5.36 -0.75 -14.10
N VAL A 24 -5.54 -1.84 -13.38
CA VAL A 24 -4.60 -2.28 -12.33
C VAL A 24 -3.52 -3.15 -12.97
N LEU A 25 -2.33 -2.58 -13.15
CA LEU A 25 -1.23 -3.22 -13.86
C LEU A 25 -0.48 -4.24 -12.99
N TRP A 26 -0.35 -3.95 -11.70
CA TRP A 26 0.54 -4.67 -10.80
C TRP A 26 -0.01 -4.65 -9.38
N ALA A 27 0.11 -5.77 -8.70
CA ALA A 27 -0.30 -5.92 -7.31
C ALA A 27 0.67 -6.78 -6.52
N ALA A 28 0.93 -6.45 -5.28
CA ALA A 28 1.80 -7.23 -4.41
C ALA A 28 1.26 -7.38 -2.99
N ASN A 29 1.59 -8.53 -2.41
CA ASN A 29 1.35 -8.85 -1.00
C ASN A 29 2.37 -9.90 -0.56
N HIS A 30 2.75 -9.90 0.72
CA HIS A 30 3.68 -10.89 1.27
C HIS A 30 3.02 -12.26 1.53
N TRP A 31 1.69 -12.31 1.57
CA TRP A 31 0.93 -13.52 1.92
C TRP A 31 0.46 -14.27 0.67
N PRO A 32 0.94 -15.53 0.44
CA PRO A 32 0.61 -16.29 -0.77
C PRO A 32 -0.89 -16.50 -1.00
N ALA A 33 -1.68 -16.71 0.08
CA ALA A 33 -3.13 -16.89 -0.04
C ALA A 33 -3.84 -15.62 -0.52
N ALA A 34 -3.35 -14.43 -0.11
CA ALA A 34 -3.87 -13.16 -0.60
C ALA A 34 -3.59 -13.00 -2.09
N ILE A 35 -2.37 -13.31 -2.54
CA ILE A 35 -2.00 -13.25 -3.95
C ILE A 35 -2.83 -14.23 -4.77
N ALA A 36 -3.07 -15.46 -4.29
CA ALA A 36 -3.93 -16.42 -4.99
C ALA A 36 -5.37 -15.89 -5.15
N ALA A 37 -5.95 -15.30 -4.10
CA ALA A 37 -7.27 -14.70 -4.16
C ALA A 37 -7.32 -13.49 -5.09
N HIS A 38 -6.31 -12.61 -5.03
CA HIS A 38 -6.20 -11.44 -5.89
C HIS A 38 -6.10 -11.84 -7.36
N SER A 39 -5.25 -12.82 -7.69
CA SER A 39 -5.07 -13.32 -9.06
C SER A 39 -6.36 -13.92 -9.64
N ALA A 40 -7.16 -14.60 -8.82
CA ALA A 40 -8.45 -15.10 -9.24
C ALA A 40 -9.46 -13.98 -9.56
N ASN A 41 -9.40 -12.87 -8.81
CA ASN A 41 -10.30 -11.73 -8.99
C ASN A 41 -9.82 -10.76 -10.09
N HIS A 42 -8.51 -10.69 -10.32
CA HIS A 42 -7.86 -9.75 -11.25
C HIS A 42 -6.82 -10.48 -12.11
N PRO A 43 -7.24 -11.35 -13.04
CA PRO A 43 -6.33 -12.22 -13.80
C PRO A 43 -5.40 -11.47 -14.76
N ASP A 44 -5.76 -10.26 -15.17
CA ASP A 44 -4.96 -9.43 -16.09
C ASP A 44 -3.88 -8.59 -15.37
N THR A 45 -3.88 -8.60 -14.04
CA THR A 45 -2.89 -7.88 -13.21
C THR A 45 -1.64 -8.76 -13.01
N VAL A 46 -0.46 -8.17 -13.10
CA VAL A 46 0.79 -8.85 -12.72
C VAL A 46 0.89 -8.94 -11.20
N HIS A 47 1.09 -10.14 -10.68
CA HIS A 47 1.11 -10.41 -9.24
C HIS A 47 2.51 -10.74 -8.74
N LEU A 48 2.87 -10.18 -7.57
CA LEU A 48 4.12 -10.48 -6.91
C LEU A 48 3.90 -10.81 -5.42
N CYS A 49 4.33 -12.02 -5.03
CA CYS A 49 4.31 -12.45 -3.64
C CYS A 49 5.66 -12.10 -3.00
N GLN A 50 5.74 -10.95 -2.31
CA GLN A 50 6.98 -10.49 -1.66
C GLN A 50 6.72 -9.55 -0.49
N ASP A 51 7.72 -9.40 0.35
CA ASP A 51 7.80 -8.34 1.34
C ASP A 51 8.12 -7.01 0.64
N LEU A 52 7.22 -6.05 0.74
CA LEU A 52 7.36 -4.74 0.08
C LEU A 52 8.45 -3.85 0.70
N HIS A 53 9.00 -4.19 1.87
CA HIS A 53 10.21 -3.55 2.40
C HIS A 53 11.46 -3.89 1.59
N GLN A 54 11.42 -5.01 0.86
CA GLN A 54 12.52 -5.51 0.03
C GLN A 54 12.22 -5.35 -1.46
N ALA A 55 11.20 -4.59 -1.82
CA ALA A 55 10.79 -4.42 -3.20
C ALA A 55 11.85 -3.63 -4.01
N ASP A 56 12.14 -4.13 -5.19
CA ASP A 56 12.88 -3.38 -6.20
C ASP A 56 11.90 -2.54 -7.01
N TRP A 57 11.68 -1.31 -6.55
CA TRP A 57 10.72 -0.39 -7.15
C TRP A 57 11.02 -0.09 -8.62
N THR A 58 12.27 -0.24 -9.08
CA THR A 58 12.65 0.00 -10.48
C THR A 58 12.01 -1.02 -11.44
N LYS A 59 11.54 -2.17 -10.93
CA LYS A 59 10.87 -3.22 -11.70
C LYS A 59 9.35 -3.09 -11.73
N VAL A 60 8.80 -2.18 -10.95
CA VAL A 60 7.37 -1.90 -10.92
C VAL A 60 7.01 -1.02 -12.12
N PRO A 61 5.90 -1.28 -12.85
CA PRO A 61 5.55 -0.50 -14.02
C PRO A 61 5.23 0.95 -13.69
N ALA A 62 5.46 1.86 -14.64
CA ALA A 62 5.02 3.24 -14.53
C ALA A 62 3.48 3.31 -14.40
N HIS A 63 3.00 4.16 -13.50
CA HIS A 63 1.59 4.25 -13.14
C HIS A 63 1.20 5.68 -12.77
N ASP A 64 -0.10 5.96 -12.84
CA ASP A 64 -0.69 7.27 -12.50
C ASP A 64 -1.27 7.28 -11.08
N LEU A 65 -1.63 6.12 -10.58
CA LEU A 65 -2.31 5.92 -9.29
C LEU A 65 -1.62 4.82 -8.49
N LEU A 66 -1.20 5.15 -7.28
CA LEU A 66 -0.77 4.18 -6.29
C LEU A 66 -1.91 3.94 -5.31
N LEU A 67 -2.31 2.68 -5.15
CA LEU A 67 -3.18 2.20 -4.08
C LEU A 67 -2.32 1.54 -3.02
N GLY A 68 -2.56 1.85 -1.75
CA GLY A 68 -1.78 1.26 -0.67
C GLY A 68 -2.62 1.01 0.57
N SER A 69 -2.64 -0.24 1.04
CA SER A 69 -3.33 -0.63 2.28
C SER A 69 -2.30 -1.25 3.25
N PRO A 70 -1.36 -0.42 3.78
CA PRO A 70 -0.36 -0.93 4.69
C PRO A 70 -1.00 -1.49 5.96
N SER A 71 -0.35 -2.49 6.57
CA SER A 71 -0.93 -3.24 7.68
C SER A 71 -1.41 -2.35 8.83
N CYS A 72 -2.68 -2.48 9.22
CA CYS A 72 -3.28 -1.80 10.36
C CYS A 72 -3.00 -2.48 11.71
N GLN A 73 -2.35 -3.64 11.74
CA GLN A 73 -2.21 -4.46 12.97
C GLN A 73 -1.47 -3.75 14.10
N GLY A 74 -0.59 -2.81 13.79
CA GLY A 74 0.12 -2.00 14.77
C GLY A 74 -0.66 -0.77 15.26
N PHE A 75 -1.78 -0.40 14.62
CA PHE A 75 -2.56 0.79 14.92
C PHE A 75 -3.92 0.48 15.56
N SER A 76 -4.51 -0.67 15.24
CA SER A 76 -5.86 -1.04 15.70
C SER A 76 -5.94 -1.26 17.21
N ARG A 77 -6.97 -0.68 17.84
CA ARG A 77 -7.30 -0.88 19.26
C ARG A 77 -7.79 -2.30 19.59
N ALA A 78 -8.19 -3.09 18.59
CA ALA A 78 -8.76 -4.42 18.78
C ALA A 78 -7.76 -5.46 19.30
N ARG A 79 -6.50 -5.11 19.47
CA ARG A 79 -5.44 -6.02 19.94
C ARG A 79 -4.70 -5.43 21.13
N GLY A 80 -5.11 -5.78 22.34
CA GLY A 80 -4.43 -5.70 23.64
C GLY A 80 -3.00 -5.09 23.70
N THR A 81 -2.14 -5.60 24.56
CA THR A 81 -0.78 -5.09 24.83
C THR A 81 0.11 -5.02 23.59
N HIS A 82 0.95 -3.97 23.55
CA HIS A 82 2.02 -3.76 22.56
C HIS A 82 2.90 -5.01 22.39
N GLN A 83 3.17 -5.40 21.13
CA GLN A 83 4.07 -6.50 20.79
C GLN A 83 5.06 -6.08 19.71
N PRO A 84 6.31 -6.61 19.68
CA PRO A 84 7.34 -6.25 18.69
C PRO A 84 6.88 -6.40 17.24
N ARG A 85 6.03 -7.40 16.93
CA ARG A 85 5.43 -7.58 15.59
C ARG A 85 4.56 -6.38 15.14
N HIS A 86 4.05 -5.57 16.08
CA HIS A 86 3.29 -4.38 15.77
C HIS A 86 4.18 -3.27 15.21
N ASP A 87 5.45 -3.21 15.61
CA ASP A 87 6.40 -2.23 15.09
C ASP A 87 6.77 -2.56 13.63
N VAL A 88 6.95 -3.84 13.32
CA VAL A 88 7.16 -4.33 11.94
C VAL A 88 5.92 -4.00 11.08
N ALA A 89 4.71 -4.23 11.58
CA ALA A 89 3.50 -3.90 10.87
C ALA A 89 3.35 -2.39 10.61
N ARG A 90 3.71 -1.53 11.58
CA ARG A 90 3.72 -0.07 11.41
C ARG A 90 4.73 0.38 10.36
N SER A 91 5.86 -0.31 10.24
CA SER A 91 6.89 0.03 9.27
C SER A 91 6.41 -0.13 7.82
N THR A 92 5.35 -0.92 7.55
CA THR A 92 4.81 -1.11 6.19
C THR A 92 4.36 0.20 5.54
N ALA A 93 3.95 1.20 6.32
CA ALA A 93 3.60 2.52 5.81
C ALA A 93 4.77 3.22 5.08
N TRP A 94 6.02 2.94 5.47
CA TRP A 94 7.20 3.50 4.83
C TRP A 94 7.48 2.91 3.45
N ALA A 95 7.00 1.69 3.16
CA ALA A 95 7.08 1.13 1.81
C ALA A 95 6.27 1.96 0.80
N VAL A 96 5.16 2.58 1.23
CA VAL A 96 4.40 3.54 0.40
C VAL A 96 5.27 4.74 0.05
N VAL A 97 5.98 5.31 1.02
CA VAL A 97 6.89 6.44 0.78
C VAL A 97 7.98 6.07 -0.22
N SER A 98 8.59 4.89 -0.06
CA SER A 98 9.63 4.40 -0.99
C SER A 98 9.12 4.22 -2.41
N ALA A 99 7.93 3.66 -2.58
CA ALA A 99 7.29 3.49 -3.89
C ALA A 99 7.01 4.86 -4.56
N VAL A 100 6.43 5.79 -3.79
CA VAL A 100 6.13 7.15 -4.24
C VAL A 100 7.40 7.94 -4.56
N GLU A 101 8.46 7.78 -3.78
CA GLU A 101 9.76 8.42 -4.05
C GLU A 101 10.33 7.98 -5.40
N CYS A 102 10.22 6.68 -5.72
CA CYS A 102 10.73 6.12 -6.97
C CYS A 102 9.90 6.56 -8.19
N HIS A 103 8.57 6.47 -8.10
CA HIS A 103 7.69 6.59 -9.27
C HIS A 103 7.01 7.94 -9.41
N ARG A 104 6.83 8.69 -8.34
CA ARG A 104 6.14 9.99 -8.33
C ARG A 104 4.77 9.98 -9.03
N PRO A 105 3.87 8.99 -8.78
CA PRO A 105 2.56 9.01 -9.40
C PRO A 105 1.78 10.28 -9.01
N PRO A 106 0.96 10.84 -9.90
CA PRO A 106 0.16 12.03 -9.60
C PRO A 106 -0.75 11.89 -8.38
N VAL A 107 -1.21 10.66 -8.10
CA VAL A 107 -2.14 10.36 -7.00
C VAL A 107 -1.68 9.11 -6.24
N ALA A 108 -1.72 9.19 -4.92
CA ALA A 108 -1.58 8.04 -4.04
C ALA A 108 -2.79 7.99 -3.08
N LEU A 109 -3.51 6.88 -3.08
CA LEU A 109 -4.60 6.62 -2.16
C LEU A 109 -4.13 5.59 -1.13
N VAL A 110 -4.14 5.99 0.15
CA VAL A 110 -3.71 5.13 1.25
C VAL A 110 -4.88 4.89 2.17
N GLU A 111 -5.26 3.62 2.30
CA GLU A 111 -6.30 3.17 3.23
C GLU A 111 -5.68 2.67 4.52
N ASN A 112 -6.25 3.08 5.66
CA ASN A 112 -5.89 2.55 6.96
C ASN A 112 -7.01 2.84 7.99
N VAL A 113 -6.86 2.29 9.21
CA VAL A 113 -7.76 2.61 10.33
C VAL A 113 -7.52 4.04 10.85
N PRO A 114 -8.53 4.70 11.47
CA PRO A 114 -8.38 6.07 12.00
C PRO A 114 -7.23 6.24 13.00
N GLU A 115 -6.85 5.17 13.68
CA GLU A 115 -5.72 5.16 14.60
C GLU A 115 -4.37 5.38 13.92
N PHE A 116 -4.27 5.19 12.60
CA PHE A 116 -3.06 5.51 11.83
C PHE A 116 -2.66 6.98 12.00
N GLN A 117 -3.62 7.90 12.00
CA GLN A 117 -3.35 9.33 12.23
C GLN A 117 -2.85 9.65 13.64
N LYS A 118 -3.06 8.73 14.61
CA LYS A 118 -2.61 8.86 16.01
C LYS A 118 -1.25 8.21 16.26
N TRP A 119 -0.68 7.57 15.24
CA TRP A 119 0.66 7.01 15.31
C TRP A 119 1.70 8.10 15.52
N ALA A 120 2.63 7.88 16.48
CA ALA A 120 3.64 8.88 16.84
C ALA A 120 4.52 9.34 15.66
N LEU A 121 4.72 8.48 14.66
CA LEU A 121 5.48 8.79 13.45
C LEU A 121 4.60 9.26 12.27
N PHE A 122 3.28 9.36 12.43
CA PHE A 122 2.41 9.87 11.37
C PHE A 122 2.80 11.29 10.91
N PRO A 123 3.17 12.25 11.79
CA PRO A 123 3.66 13.55 11.34
C PRO A 123 4.92 13.45 10.46
N ALA A 124 5.87 12.57 10.81
CA ALA A 124 7.07 12.36 10.02
C ALA A 124 6.75 11.70 8.68
N TRP A 125 5.84 10.71 8.64
CA TRP A 125 5.37 10.08 7.43
C TRP A 125 4.66 11.08 6.51
N SER A 126 3.75 11.88 7.04
CA SER A 126 3.07 12.94 6.29
C SER A 126 4.06 14.00 5.77
N ALA A 127 5.04 14.40 6.57
CA ALA A 127 6.09 15.33 6.15
C ALA A 127 6.96 14.76 5.02
N ALA A 128 7.25 13.45 5.04
CA ALA A 128 7.96 12.78 3.95
C ALA A 128 7.14 12.84 2.64
N MET A 129 5.85 12.54 2.69
CA MET A 129 4.97 12.64 1.52
C MET A 129 4.90 14.08 0.98
N GLN A 130 4.79 15.07 1.88
CA GLN A 130 4.80 16.50 1.51
C GLN A 130 6.12 16.92 0.88
N ALA A 131 7.27 16.46 1.41
CA ALA A 131 8.59 16.73 0.84
C ALA A 131 8.72 16.12 -0.58
N LEU A 132 7.99 15.07 -0.87
CA LEU A 132 7.88 14.47 -2.20
C LEU A 132 6.88 15.21 -3.12
N GLY A 133 6.24 16.29 -2.65
CA GLY A 133 5.36 17.16 -3.42
C GLY A 133 3.87 16.83 -3.30
N TYR A 134 3.45 15.94 -2.39
CA TYR A 134 2.05 15.59 -2.19
C TYR A 134 1.36 16.50 -1.16
N SER A 135 0.11 16.83 -1.42
CA SER A 135 -0.80 17.34 -0.41
C SER A 135 -1.45 16.15 0.30
N VAL A 136 -1.25 16.05 1.61
CA VAL A 136 -1.83 14.99 2.43
C VAL A 136 -3.11 15.50 3.09
N SER A 137 -4.24 14.87 2.82
CA SER A 137 -5.57 15.25 3.32
C SER A 137 -6.29 14.06 3.97
#